data_55034c706fc686942907f5eb8032b30c
#
_entry.id   55034c706fc686942907f5eb8032b30c
#
_cell.length_a   1.000
_cell.length_b   1.000
_cell.length_c   1.000
_cell.angle_alpha   90.00
_cell.angle_beta   90.00
_cell.angle_gamma   90.00
#
_symmetry.space_group_name_H-M   'P 1'
#
loop_
_entity.id
_entity.type
_entity.pdbx_description
1 polymer ?
#
loop_
_entity_poly.entity_id
_entity_poly.type
_entity_poly.pdbx_seq_one_letter_code
_entity_poly.pdbx_strand_id
1 'polypeptide(L)'
;MRKLNCLSVLLAAALLSCGGGEHSHEGEEKGEEKHETHAGEVVMHEHQIKELGIKVDTVRTGAFSEVIAVSGEVMPAQGGQMMVVAKTSGIVEFSKNLQLGVAVSKGQSLGHISAKDMQGGDPTSQAAIAYNNAKEELERITPLYEARIVGAREYRDAKQAFELAKDAYLGESRGSVLGSPMSGVVNSLLVENGTYVQAGTAVASVSETERLTLKAYLPQRYFSLFPTVVSANFSLSYCPETFELSALDGRKLTASNAASTTDGYVPVMFDFKNDGRIVPGSYAQVYLLGAERSNVVSVPLSAVTEEQGYYFVYVKAHEEHFEKRRVELGQQNGAAMEIKSGLKPGESVVVEGAVLVKLAANTGAIPEGHHHH
;
A
#
# COMPACT_ATOMS: atom_id res chain seq x y z
N MET A 1 35.96 -47.33 11.83
CA MET A 1 35.98 -48.33 12.90
C MET A 1 34.73 -48.24 13.75
N ARG A 2 34.07 -49.21 13.90
CA ARG A 2 33.16 -49.97 14.77
C ARG A 2 31.77 -50.14 14.21
N LYS A 3 31.61 -51.37 13.77
CA LYS A 3 30.45 -52.21 13.50
C LYS A 3 29.77 -52.53 14.84
N LEU A 4 28.46 -52.83 14.83
CA LEU A 4 27.83 -54.02 15.41
C LEU A 4 26.31 -53.83 15.32
N ASN A 5 25.62 -54.63 14.61
CA ASN A 5 25.02 -55.98 14.78
C ASN A 5 23.60 -55.90 15.33
N CYS A 6 22.67 -56.30 14.49
CA CYS A 6 21.82 -57.52 14.58
C CYS A 6 21.07 -57.74 15.91
N LEU A 7 19.74 -57.83 15.82
CA LEU A 7 19.07 -59.05 16.27
C LEU A 7 17.64 -59.18 15.72
N SER A 8 17.42 -60.24 14.93
CA SER A 8 16.15 -60.79 14.50
C SER A 8 15.49 -61.54 15.66
N VAL A 9 14.18 -61.45 15.83
CA VAL A 9 13.40 -62.56 16.43
C VAL A 9 12.07 -62.68 15.70
N LEU A 10 11.98 -63.82 14.97
CA LEU A 10 10.77 -64.46 14.48
C LEU A 10 10.07 -65.16 15.69
N LEU A 11 8.73 -65.05 15.75
CA LEU A 11 7.94 -66.16 16.33
C LEU A 11 6.57 -66.20 15.65
N ALA A 12 6.28 -67.37 15.05
CA ALA A 12 5.05 -67.82 14.46
C ALA A 12 4.30 -68.72 15.44
N ALA A 13 3.00 -68.83 15.35
CA ALA A 13 2.11 -69.98 15.52
C ALA A 13 0.75 -69.50 15.95
N ALA A 14 -0.32 -69.66 15.23
CA ALA A 14 -1.07 -70.81 14.74
C ALA A 14 -2.21 -71.27 15.67
N LEU A 15 -3.40 -71.22 15.08
CA LEU A 15 -4.47 -72.21 15.01
C LEU A 15 -5.63 -72.23 16.02
N LEU A 16 -6.83 -72.21 15.39
CA LEU A 16 -8.05 -72.97 15.63
C LEU A 16 -9.00 -72.52 16.80
N SER A 17 -10.31 -72.29 16.58
CA SER A 17 -11.31 -73.31 16.41
C SER A 17 -12.73 -72.76 16.31
N CYS A 18 -13.57 -73.39 15.53
CA CYS A 18 -14.98 -73.37 15.31
C CYS A 18 -15.92 -73.16 16.52
N GLY A 19 -17.13 -72.62 16.21
CA GLY A 19 -18.34 -72.78 17.05
C GLY A 19 -19.49 -71.99 16.43
N GLY A 20 -20.44 -72.74 15.84
CA GLY A 20 -21.61 -72.22 15.15
C GLY A 20 -22.72 -71.81 16.12
N GLY A 21 -23.69 -71.07 15.60
CA GLY A 21 -24.93 -70.67 16.21
C GLY A 21 -25.76 -69.80 15.28
N GLU A 22 -26.65 -70.47 14.52
CA GLU A 22 -27.73 -69.81 13.77
C GLU A 22 -28.70 -69.09 14.70
N HIS A 23 -28.97 -67.83 14.42
CA HIS A 23 -30.25 -67.19 14.69
C HIS A 23 -30.55 -66.13 13.64
N SER A 24 -31.53 -66.46 12.80
CA SER A 24 -32.24 -65.61 11.88
C SER A 24 -32.97 -64.50 12.60
N HIS A 25 -32.73 -63.24 12.24
CA HIS A 25 -33.67 -62.14 12.34
C HIS A 25 -33.65 -61.36 11.02
N GLU A 26 -34.78 -61.40 10.35
CA GLU A 26 -35.13 -60.47 9.28
C GLU A 26 -35.21 -59.06 9.89
N GLY A 27 -34.45 -58.17 9.35
CA GLY A 27 -34.48 -56.71 9.61
C GLY A 27 -34.20 -56.00 8.31
N GLU A 28 -35.11 -55.19 7.88
CA GLU A 28 -35.17 -54.45 6.64
C GLU A 28 -33.85 -53.72 6.31
N GLU A 29 -33.22 -54.05 5.22
CA GLU A 29 -32.16 -53.27 4.58
C GLU A 29 -32.76 -51.99 4.03
N LYS A 30 -32.62 -50.89 4.76
CA LYS A 30 -32.61 -49.56 4.17
C LYS A 30 -31.26 -49.42 3.44
N GLY A 31 -31.34 -49.42 2.12
CA GLY A 31 -30.18 -49.20 1.26
C GLY A 31 -29.52 -47.86 1.57
N GLU A 32 -28.40 -47.90 2.27
CA GLU A 32 -27.41 -46.86 2.20
C GLU A 32 -26.73 -46.95 0.83
N GLU A 33 -27.13 -46.06 -0.07
CA GLU A 33 -26.36 -45.81 -1.29
C GLU A 33 -24.96 -45.38 -0.85
N LYS A 34 -24.03 -46.31 -0.86
CA LYS A 34 -22.62 -46.00 -0.82
C LYS A 34 -22.26 -45.24 -2.09
N HIS A 35 -22.24 -43.92 -2.02
CA HIS A 35 -21.60 -43.12 -3.02
C HIS A 35 -20.11 -43.55 -3.08
N GLU A 36 -19.74 -44.23 -4.16
CA GLU A 36 -18.35 -44.46 -4.51
C GLU A 36 -17.71 -43.12 -4.83
N THR A 37 -17.04 -42.52 -3.85
CA THR A 37 -16.23 -41.31 -4.06
C THR A 37 -15.04 -41.73 -4.94
N HIS A 38 -15.06 -41.28 -6.18
CA HIS A 38 -13.89 -41.40 -7.06
C HIS A 38 -12.72 -40.64 -6.44
N ALA A 39 -11.53 -41.24 -6.44
CA ALA A 39 -10.33 -40.61 -5.89
C ALA A 39 -10.08 -39.23 -6.52
N GLY A 40 -10.28 -38.14 -5.73
CA GLY A 40 -10.14 -36.74 -6.17
C GLY A 40 -11.45 -35.94 -6.19
N GLU A 41 -12.59 -36.53 -5.84
CA GLU A 41 -13.88 -35.86 -5.72
C GLU A 41 -14.12 -35.42 -4.28
N VAL A 42 -14.56 -34.19 -4.10
CA VAL A 42 -14.88 -33.57 -2.80
C VAL A 42 -16.35 -33.25 -2.79
N VAL A 43 -17.08 -33.83 -1.83
CA VAL A 43 -18.51 -33.54 -1.62
C VAL A 43 -18.64 -32.51 -0.51
N MET A 44 -19.38 -31.44 -0.78
CA MET A 44 -19.69 -30.40 0.20
C MET A 44 -21.16 -29.97 0.07
N HIS A 45 -21.91 -30.08 1.15
CA HIS A 45 -23.32 -29.71 1.16
C HIS A 45 -23.55 -28.21 0.92
N GLU A 46 -24.67 -27.87 0.31
CA GLU A 46 -24.99 -26.50 -0.09
C GLU A 46 -24.88 -25.49 1.08
N HIS A 47 -25.30 -25.89 2.30
CA HIS A 47 -25.20 -25.04 3.48
C HIS A 47 -23.72 -24.77 3.87
N GLN A 48 -22.84 -25.77 3.77
CA GLN A 48 -21.41 -25.62 4.03
C GLN A 48 -20.74 -24.71 3.00
N ILE A 49 -21.11 -24.81 1.73
CA ILE A 49 -20.62 -23.93 0.66
C ILE A 49 -20.97 -22.47 0.97
N LYS A 50 -22.19 -22.21 1.43
CA LYS A 50 -22.66 -20.86 1.80
C LYS A 50 -22.02 -20.34 3.08
N GLU A 51 -21.93 -21.15 4.13
CA GLU A 51 -21.32 -20.77 5.42
C GLU A 51 -19.83 -20.46 5.29
N LEU A 52 -19.11 -21.25 4.50
CA LEU A 52 -17.69 -21.07 4.26
C LEU A 52 -17.35 -20.00 3.23
N GLY A 53 -18.37 -19.38 2.62
CA GLY A 53 -18.19 -18.30 1.65
C GLY A 53 -17.49 -18.78 0.37
N ILE A 54 -17.66 -20.05 -0.02
CA ILE A 54 -17.08 -20.60 -1.25
C ILE A 54 -17.81 -19.99 -2.44
N LYS A 55 -17.04 -19.34 -3.33
CA LYS A 55 -17.58 -18.79 -4.58
C LYS A 55 -17.06 -19.56 -5.78
N VAL A 56 -17.95 -19.77 -6.71
CA VAL A 56 -17.68 -20.46 -7.98
C VAL A 56 -17.95 -19.48 -9.12
N ASP A 57 -17.08 -19.45 -10.10
CA ASP A 57 -17.27 -18.66 -11.32
C ASP A 57 -16.94 -19.50 -12.56
N THR A 58 -17.50 -19.10 -13.69
CA THR A 58 -17.29 -19.80 -14.96
C THR A 58 -16.01 -19.30 -15.60
N VAL A 59 -15.13 -20.24 -15.94
CA VAL A 59 -13.87 -19.97 -16.64
C VAL A 59 -14.14 -19.43 -18.03
N ARG A 60 -13.54 -18.28 -18.33
CA ARG A 60 -13.61 -17.63 -19.64
C ARG A 60 -12.23 -17.40 -20.20
N THR A 61 -12.11 -17.39 -21.50
CA THR A 61 -10.91 -16.83 -22.15
C THR A 61 -11.00 -15.31 -22.14
N GLY A 62 -9.90 -14.66 -21.86
CA GLY A 62 -9.80 -13.20 -21.83
C GLY A 62 -8.48 -12.69 -22.38
N ALA A 63 -8.30 -11.38 -22.30
CA ALA A 63 -7.01 -10.75 -22.50
C ALA A 63 -6.14 -10.97 -21.25
N PHE A 64 -4.89 -11.34 -21.45
CA PHE A 64 -3.90 -11.47 -20.39
C PHE A 64 -2.58 -10.84 -20.85
N SER A 65 -2.07 -9.90 -20.08
CA SER A 65 -0.83 -9.19 -20.43
C SER A 65 0.39 -10.06 -20.17
N GLU A 66 1.41 -9.90 -20.99
CA GLU A 66 2.75 -10.40 -20.65
C GLU A 66 3.24 -9.71 -19.38
N VAL A 67 3.80 -10.48 -18.44
CA VAL A 67 4.13 -9.97 -17.09
C VAL A 67 5.61 -10.08 -16.81
N ILE A 68 6.18 -9.00 -16.28
CA ILE A 68 7.54 -8.98 -15.72
C ILE A 68 7.43 -8.62 -14.25
N ALA A 69 7.71 -9.58 -13.37
CA ALA A 69 7.73 -9.35 -11.94
C ALA A 69 9.05 -8.68 -11.52
N VAL A 70 8.95 -7.55 -10.84
CA VAL A 70 10.08 -6.73 -10.37
C VAL A 70 9.79 -6.14 -9.00
N SER A 71 10.82 -5.63 -8.33
CA SER A 71 10.65 -4.83 -7.13
C SER A 71 10.35 -3.38 -7.49
N GLY A 72 9.68 -2.66 -6.60
CA GLY A 72 9.41 -1.24 -6.77
C GLY A 72 9.28 -0.52 -5.44
N GLU A 73 9.08 0.77 -5.54
CA GLU A 73 8.91 1.69 -4.42
C GLU A 73 7.80 2.69 -4.75
N VAL A 74 6.95 2.94 -3.78
CA VAL A 74 5.93 3.99 -3.87
C VAL A 74 6.49 5.27 -3.27
N MET A 75 6.49 6.34 -4.04
CA MET A 75 7.03 7.64 -3.64
C MET A 75 5.99 8.74 -3.86
N PRO A 76 6.12 9.91 -3.22
CA PRO A 76 5.32 11.07 -3.57
C PRO A 76 5.43 11.39 -5.06
N ALA A 77 4.37 11.89 -5.68
CA ALA A 77 4.40 12.34 -7.06
C ALA A 77 5.48 13.42 -7.26
N GLN A 78 5.95 13.60 -8.49
CA GLN A 78 6.94 14.63 -8.80
C GLN A 78 6.39 16.01 -8.43
N GLY A 79 7.10 16.75 -7.54
CA GLY A 79 6.61 17.99 -6.94
C GLY A 79 5.66 17.80 -5.75
N GLY A 80 5.27 16.56 -5.44
CA GLY A 80 4.44 16.21 -4.30
C GLY A 80 5.15 16.20 -2.95
N GLN A 81 6.43 16.63 -2.89
CA GLN A 81 7.16 16.82 -1.64
C GLN A 81 7.83 18.18 -1.64
N MET A 82 7.65 18.93 -0.58
CA MET A 82 8.26 20.24 -0.41
C MET A 82 8.92 20.36 0.96
N MET A 83 10.07 21.06 0.99
CA MET A 83 10.77 21.34 2.22
C MET A 83 10.22 22.61 2.88
N VAL A 84 10.05 22.54 4.19
CA VAL A 84 9.80 23.70 5.05
C VAL A 84 11.17 24.27 5.40
N VAL A 85 11.42 25.50 4.96
CA VAL A 85 12.71 26.15 5.10
C VAL A 85 12.63 27.28 6.10
N ALA A 86 13.60 27.37 6.98
CA ALA A 86 13.80 28.50 7.89
C ALA A 86 14.04 29.79 7.08
N LYS A 87 13.20 30.78 7.26
CA LYS A 87 13.36 32.09 6.56
C LYS A 87 14.23 33.06 7.34
N THR A 88 14.35 32.86 8.65
CA THR A 88 15.19 33.64 9.57
C THR A 88 16.09 32.68 10.37
N SER A 89 17.18 33.21 10.93
CA SER A 89 18.04 32.44 11.83
C SER A 89 17.51 32.49 13.26
N GLY A 90 17.61 31.38 14.01
CA GLY A 90 17.16 31.30 15.39
C GLY A 90 16.96 29.87 15.86
N ILE A 91 16.29 29.70 16.99
CA ILE A 91 15.98 28.42 17.61
C ILE A 91 14.59 27.97 17.12
N VAL A 92 14.51 26.75 16.62
CA VAL A 92 13.26 26.15 16.13
C VAL A 92 12.40 25.72 17.32
N GLU A 93 11.17 26.19 17.35
CA GLU A 93 10.13 25.75 18.28
C GLU A 93 8.95 25.20 17.49
N PHE A 94 8.84 23.86 17.41
CA PHE A 94 7.70 23.21 16.75
C PHE A 94 6.43 23.29 17.59
N SER A 95 5.29 23.32 16.95
CA SER A 95 3.99 23.20 17.60
C SER A 95 3.86 21.88 18.35
N LYS A 96 3.28 21.89 19.55
CA LYS A 96 3.19 20.71 20.45
C LYS A 96 2.55 19.46 19.80
N ASN A 97 1.72 19.65 18.80
CA ASN A 97 0.99 18.58 18.12
C ASN A 97 1.66 18.17 16.80
N LEU A 98 2.83 18.70 16.47
CA LEU A 98 3.53 18.34 15.24
C LEU A 98 4.25 17.01 15.43
N GLN A 99 3.81 16.01 14.68
CA GLN A 99 4.39 14.66 14.64
C GLN A 99 4.46 14.18 13.19
N LEU A 100 5.27 13.15 12.95
CA LEU A 100 5.31 12.48 11.65
C LEU A 100 3.94 11.90 11.30
N GLY A 101 3.51 12.05 10.04
CA GLY A 101 2.22 11.57 9.56
C GLY A 101 1.03 12.51 9.85
N VAL A 102 1.22 13.62 10.56
CA VAL A 102 0.14 14.60 10.81
C VAL A 102 -0.20 15.34 9.51
N ALA A 103 -1.51 15.39 9.21
CA ALA A 103 -2.03 16.15 8.08
C ALA A 103 -1.94 17.66 8.35
N VAL A 104 -1.49 18.41 7.35
CA VAL A 104 -1.31 19.86 7.41
C VAL A 104 -1.87 20.51 6.14
N SER A 105 -2.41 21.71 6.29
CA SER A 105 -2.88 22.52 5.16
C SER A 105 -1.81 23.50 4.71
N LYS A 106 -1.86 23.91 3.45
CA LYS A 106 -0.98 24.96 2.92
C LYS A 106 -1.10 26.25 3.75
N GLY A 107 0.05 26.78 4.21
CA GLY A 107 0.13 27.95 5.06
C GLY A 107 -0.09 27.69 6.55
N GLN A 108 -0.47 26.48 6.96
CA GLN A 108 -0.60 26.12 8.38
C GLN A 108 0.74 26.24 9.09
N SER A 109 0.75 26.88 10.28
CA SER A 109 1.94 27.00 11.10
C SER A 109 2.33 25.65 11.70
N LEU A 110 3.55 25.22 11.45
CA LEU A 110 4.18 24.02 12.03
C LEU A 110 4.98 24.34 13.28
N GLY A 111 5.29 25.64 13.47
CA GLY A 111 6.09 26.15 14.56
C GLY A 111 6.59 27.55 14.27
N HIS A 112 7.55 28.01 15.04
CA HIS A 112 8.19 29.29 14.83
C HIS A 112 9.69 29.22 15.14
N ILE A 113 10.42 30.24 14.69
CA ILE A 113 11.83 30.43 14.96
C ILE A 113 11.93 31.59 15.95
N SER A 114 12.53 31.31 17.11
CA SER A 114 12.77 32.28 18.17
C SER A 114 14.23 32.73 18.18
N ALA A 115 14.45 34.02 18.20
CA ALA A 115 15.77 34.61 18.39
C ALA A 115 15.90 35.30 19.77
N LYS A 116 14.97 35.02 20.70
CA LYS A 116 14.78 35.76 21.95
C LYS A 116 16.02 35.80 22.87
N ASP A 117 16.80 34.70 22.92
CA ASP A 117 17.96 34.58 23.80
C ASP A 117 19.31 34.64 23.05
N MET A 118 19.31 35.24 21.84
CA MET A 118 20.48 35.29 20.99
C MET A 118 21.26 36.62 21.18
N GLN A 119 22.59 36.57 20.95
CA GLN A 119 23.41 37.77 20.85
C GLN A 119 22.93 38.64 19.69
N GLY A 120 22.47 39.86 19.97
CA GLY A 120 21.89 40.77 18.98
C GLY A 120 20.39 41.02 19.16
N GLY A 121 19.75 40.30 20.07
CA GLY A 121 18.34 40.44 20.36
C GLY A 121 17.41 39.80 19.28
N ASP A 122 16.11 39.78 19.57
CA ASP A 122 15.10 39.26 18.63
C ASP A 122 14.75 40.36 17.60
N PRO A 123 15.04 40.11 16.28
CA PRO A 123 14.68 41.06 15.22
C PRO A 123 13.20 41.40 15.18
N THR A 124 12.32 40.43 15.51
CA THR A 124 10.87 40.64 15.55
C THR A 124 10.48 41.60 16.67
N SER A 125 11.10 41.46 17.83
CA SER A 125 10.88 42.37 18.96
C SER A 125 11.40 43.77 18.65
N GLN A 126 12.55 43.91 18.02
CA GLN A 126 13.10 45.21 17.61
C GLN A 126 12.19 45.90 16.57
N ALA A 127 11.74 45.14 15.55
CA ALA A 127 10.81 45.66 14.55
C ALA A 127 9.45 46.07 15.17
N ALA A 128 8.96 45.31 16.17
CA ALA A 128 7.74 45.65 16.89
C ALA A 128 7.86 46.97 17.67
N ILE A 129 8.99 47.20 18.34
CA ILE A 129 9.29 48.46 19.04
C ILE A 129 9.34 49.62 18.04
N ALA A 130 10.04 49.47 16.92
CA ALA A 130 10.13 50.48 15.87
C ALA A 130 8.74 50.83 15.28
N TYR A 131 7.92 49.80 15.03
CA TYR A 131 6.56 49.94 14.54
C TYR A 131 5.66 50.71 15.54
N ASN A 132 5.70 50.36 16.83
CA ASN A 132 4.92 51.02 17.85
C ASN A 132 5.32 52.48 18.00
N ASN A 133 6.62 52.79 18.03
CA ASN A 133 7.12 54.15 18.11
C ASN A 133 6.68 54.97 16.89
N ALA A 134 6.80 54.44 15.68
CA ALA A 134 6.36 55.15 14.47
C ALA A 134 4.83 55.32 14.41
N LYS A 135 4.08 54.38 14.96
CA LYS A 135 2.62 54.46 15.08
C LYS A 135 2.19 55.59 16.04
N GLU A 136 2.78 55.61 17.21
CA GLU A 136 2.51 56.66 18.22
C GLU A 136 2.86 58.05 17.68
N GLU A 137 3.98 58.18 16.95
CA GLU A 137 4.36 59.46 16.35
C GLU A 137 3.36 59.91 15.26
N LEU A 138 2.90 58.98 14.39
CA LEU A 138 1.88 59.31 13.39
C LEU A 138 0.56 59.69 14.05
N GLU A 139 0.15 58.97 15.10
CA GLU A 139 -1.06 59.29 15.87
C GLU A 139 -0.98 60.68 16.55
N ARG A 140 0.22 61.05 17.01
CA ARG A 140 0.48 62.39 17.58
C ARG A 140 0.43 63.52 16.54
N ILE A 141 1.04 63.30 15.37
CA ILE A 141 1.16 64.30 14.30
C ILE A 141 -0.17 64.51 13.54
N THR A 142 -0.98 63.49 13.39
CA THR A 142 -2.23 63.55 12.59
C THR A 142 -3.16 64.65 13.02
N PRO A 143 -3.60 64.80 14.33
CA PRO A 143 -4.46 65.88 14.76
C PRO A 143 -3.83 67.29 14.68
N LEU A 144 -2.48 67.36 14.83
CA LEU A 144 -1.76 68.61 14.68
C LEU A 144 -1.76 69.11 13.23
N TYR A 145 -1.64 68.19 12.27
CA TYR A 145 -1.74 68.48 10.86
C TYR A 145 -3.16 68.92 10.46
N GLU A 146 -4.19 68.23 10.96
CA GLU A 146 -5.58 68.59 10.76
C GLU A 146 -5.92 70.04 11.33
N ALA A 147 -5.32 70.36 12.49
CA ALA A 147 -5.36 71.66 13.08
C ALA A 147 -4.49 72.73 12.40
N ARG A 148 -3.73 72.37 11.34
CA ARG A 148 -2.76 73.21 10.62
C ARG A 148 -1.61 73.73 11.49
N ILE A 149 -1.26 73.04 12.56
CA ILE A 149 -0.15 73.39 13.45
C ILE A 149 1.17 72.91 12.88
N VAL A 150 1.18 71.75 12.25
CA VAL A 150 2.35 71.19 11.57
C VAL A 150 2.18 71.20 10.06
N GLY A 151 3.33 71.19 9.33
CA GLY A 151 3.32 71.25 7.89
C GLY A 151 3.09 69.88 7.21
N ALA A 152 2.65 69.90 5.93
CA ALA A 152 2.40 68.71 5.15
C ALA A 152 3.66 67.82 4.95
N ARG A 153 4.85 68.36 5.09
CA ARG A 153 6.10 67.60 5.00
C ARG A 153 6.25 66.71 6.24
N GLU A 154 6.09 67.28 7.42
CA GLU A 154 6.24 66.59 8.71
C GLU A 154 5.22 65.42 8.83
N TYR A 155 3.96 65.65 8.44
CA TYR A 155 2.97 64.60 8.37
C TYR A 155 3.32 63.47 7.40
N ARG A 156 3.84 63.83 6.20
CA ARG A 156 4.28 62.82 5.22
C ARG A 156 5.45 62.01 5.72
N ASP A 157 6.44 62.64 6.37
CA ASP A 157 7.63 62.01 6.91
C ASP A 157 7.23 61.00 8.01
N ALA A 158 6.33 61.39 8.94
CA ALA A 158 5.80 60.51 9.97
C ALA A 158 5.01 59.32 9.38
N LYS A 159 4.19 59.60 8.38
CA LYS A 159 3.45 58.52 7.67
C LYS A 159 4.35 57.53 6.93
N GLN A 160 5.37 58.03 6.26
CA GLN A 160 6.37 57.20 5.59
C GLN A 160 7.17 56.34 6.58
N ALA A 161 7.57 56.93 7.73
CA ALA A 161 8.26 56.17 8.78
C ALA A 161 7.38 55.06 9.35
N PHE A 162 6.09 55.33 9.56
CA PHE A 162 5.15 54.30 9.99
C PHE A 162 4.98 53.17 8.98
N GLU A 163 4.78 53.48 7.69
CA GLU A 163 4.63 52.41 6.67
C GLU A 163 5.91 51.58 6.54
N LEU A 164 7.10 52.19 6.59
CA LEU A 164 8.36 51.44 6.57
C LEU A 164 8.53 50.53 7.78
N ALA A 165 8.24 51.04 8.99
CA ALA A 165 8.33 50.27 10.22
C ALA A 165 7.29 49.11 10.26
N LYS A 166 6.10 49.36 9.73
CA LYS A 166 5.02 48.39 9.60
C LYS A 166 5.44 47.24 8.66
N ASP A 167 5.98 47.57 7.49
CA ASP A 167 6.44 46.57 6.51
C ASP A 167 7.60 45.72 7.08
N ALA A 168 8.54 46.36 7.78
CA ALA A 168 9.62 45.66 8.47
C ALA A 168 9.08 44.67 9.54
N TYR A 169 8.17 45.11 10.40
CA TYR A 169 7.56 44.29 11.43
C TYR A 169 6.76 43.11 10.84
N LEU A 170 5.96 43.34 9.80
CA LEU A 170 5.22 42.28 9.13
C LEU A 170 6.14 41.30 8.41
N GLY A 171 7.26 41.75 7.86
CA GLY A 171 8.29 40.94 7.23
C GLY A 171 8.95 39.98 8.22
N GLU A 172 9.45 40.51 9.34
CA GLU A 172 10.09 39.72 10.40
C GLU A 172 9.10 38.75 11.07
N SER A 173 7.89 39.19 11.38
CA SER A 173 6.84 38.36 11.97
C SER A 173 6.45 37.18 11.06
N ARG A 174 6.33 37.40 9.76
CA ARG A 174 6.07 36.33 8.78
C ARG A 174 7.29 35.45 8.58
N GLY A 175 8.49 35.99 8.68
CA GLY A 175 9.75 35.25 8.53
C GLY A 175 9.97 34.25 9.66
N SER A 176 9.57 34.58 10.87
CA SER A 176 9.71 33.70 12.04
C SER A 176 8.76 32.50 12.04
N VAL A 177 7.67 32.50 11.27
CA VAL A 177 6.72 31.40 11.22
C VAL A 177 7.15 30.31 10.23
N LEU A 178 7.23 29.08 10.71
CA LEU A 178 7.45 27.88 9.90
C LEU A 178 6.11 27.43 9.34
N GLY A 179 5.72 27.95 8.19
CA GLY A 179 4.46 27.59 7.51
C GLY A 179 4.64 26.41 6.53
N SER A 180 3.65 25.55 6.45
CA SER A 180 3.63 24.48 5.44
C SER A 180 3.52 25.08 4.03
N PRO A 181 4.41 24.71 3.09
CA PRO A 181 4.37 25.22 1.73
C PRO A 181 3.23 24.62 0.89
N MET A 182 2.70 23.46 1.30
CA MET A 182 1.63 22.72 0.61
C MET A 182 0.71 22.03 1.61
N SER A 183 -0.44 21.56 1.14
CA SER A 183 -1.29 20.63 1.89
C SER A 183 -0.76 19.20 1.72
N GLY A 184 -0.81 18.39 2.78
CA GLY A 184 -0.27 17.04 2.78
C GLY A 184 -0.03 16.52 4.18
N VAL A 185 0.94 15.65 4.34
CA VAL A 185 1.36 15.11 5.64
C VAL A 185 2.83 15.46 5.92
N VAL A 186 3.16 15.62 7.19
CA VAL A 186 4.55 15.80 7.63
C VAL A 186 5.31 14.48 7.45
N ASN A 187 6.21 14.45 6.50
CA ASN A 187 6.96 13.25 6.14
C ASN A 187 8.22 13.06 7.00
N SER A 188 8.94 14.14 7.29
CA SER A 188 10.12 14.11 8.16
C SER A 188 10.33 15.43 8.89
N LEU A 189 10.89 15.34 10.10
CA LEU A 189 11.46 16.46 10.83
C LEU A 189 12.97 16.33 10.70
N LEU A 190 13.63 17.33 10.09
CA LEU A 190 15.06 17.31 9.76
C LEU A 190 15.91 17.89 10.88
N VAL A 191 15.29 18.56 11.83
CA VAL A 191 15.91 19.15 13.01
C VAL A 191 15.07 18.84 14.25
N GLU A 192 15.68 18.83 15.40
CA GLU A 192 14.98 18.67 16.68
C GLU A 192 14.45 19.99 17.21
N ASN A 193 13.44 19.93 18.05
CA ASN A 193 12.93 21.09 18.75
C ASN A 193 14.03 21.70 19.66
N GLY A 194 14.21 23.00 19.63
CA GLY A 194 15.30 23.70 20.34
C GLY A 194 16.61 23.78 19.57
N THR A 195 16.70 23.25 18.35
CA THR A 195 17.91 23.36 17.50
C THR A 195 18.05 24.75 16.91
N TYR A 196 19.26 25.30 16.95
CA TYR A 196 19.60 26.52 16.22
C TYR A 196 19.75 26.25 14.73
N VAL A 197 19.05 27.05 13.91
CA VAL A 197 19.11 27.00 12.44
C VAL A 197 19.46 28.36 11.85
N GLN A 198 20.09 28.34 10.69
CA GLN A 198 20.31 29.52 9.87
C GLN A 198 19.19 29.69 8.84
N ALA A 199 18.97 30.91 8.37
CA ALA A 199 18.09 31.15 7.24
C ALA A 199 18.53 30.31 6.03
N GLY A 200 17.59 29.64 5.38
CA GLY A 200 17.83 28.69 4.30
C GLY A 200 17.93 27.21 4.73
N THR A 201 17.99 26.92 6.05
CA THR A 201 18.02 25.54 6.56
C THR A 201 16.66 24.86 6.39
N ALA A 202 16.63 23.67 5.80
CA ALA A 202 15.43 22.84 5.76
C ALA A 202 15.17 22.25 7.15
N VAL A 203 13.95 22.41 7.66
CA VAL A 203 13.58 21.99 9.03
C VAL A 203 12.59 20.83 9.07
N ALA A 204 11.77 20.71 8.03
CA ALA A 204 10.81 19.60 7.88
C ALA A 204 10.53 19.35 6.39
N SER A 205 9.92 18.21 6.08
CA SER A 205 9.34 17.98 4.76
C SER A 205 7.85 17.65 4.85
N VAL A 206 7.09 18.15 3.89
CA VAL A 206 5.65 17.88 3.73
C VAL A 206 5.45 17.20 2.40
N SER A 207 4.72 16.08 2.40
CA SER A 207 4.42 15.32 1.19
C SER A 207 2.92 15.28 0.93
N GLU A 208 2.56 15.46 -0.34
CA GLU A 208 1.22 15.18 -0.82
C GLU A 208 0.94 13.68 -0.76
N THR A 209 -0.29 13.31 -0.43
CA THR A 209 -0.70 11.90 -0.34
C THR A 209 -1.78 11.52 -1.34
N GLU A 210 -2.36 12.48 -2.07
CA GLU A 210 -3.44 12.24 -3.03
C GLU A 210 -2.93 11.58 -4.32
N ARG A 211 -1.75 11.98 -4.78
CA ARG A 211 -1.09 11.38 -5.94
C ARG A 211 0.27 10.84 -5.57
N LEU A 212 0.54 9.62 -6.03
CA LEU A 212 1.78 8.90 -5.77
C LEU A 212 2.41 8.43 -7.08
N THR A 213 3.69 8.15 -7.03
CA THR A 213 4.45 7.55 -8.12
C THR A 213 4.93 6.17 -7.71
N LEU A 214 4.57 5.14 -8.47
CA LEU A 214 5.18 3.82 -8.40
C LEU A 214 6.43 3.81 -9.26
N LYS A 215 7.59 3.61 -8.66
CA LYS A 215 8.88 3.43 -9.33
C LYS A 215 9.23 1.96 -9.32
N ALA A 216 9.16 1.30 -10.48
CA ALA A 216 9.53 -0.10 -10.66
C ALA A 216 10.95 -0.22 -11.20
N TYR A 217 11.71 -1.18 -10.72
CA TYR A 217 13.12 -1.40 -11.06
C TYR A 217 13.25 -2.51 -12.10
N LEU A 218 13.14 -2.16 -13.41
CA LEU A 218 13.27 -3.13 -14.50
C LEU A 218 14.75 -3.50 -14.70
N PRO A 219 15.15 -4.79 -14.57
CA PRO A 219 16.51 -5.21 -14.86
C PRO A 219 16.89 -4.91 -16.32
N GLN A 220 18.11 -4.45 -16.57
CA GLN A 220 18.58 -4.05 -17.92
C GLN A 220 18.44 -5.17 -18.97
N ARG A 221 18.51 -6.44 -18.58
CA ARG A 221 18.29 -7.58 -19.50
C ARG A 221 16.90 -7.58 -20.17
N TYR A 222 15.92 -6.89 -19.56
CA TYR A 222 14.56 -6.75 -20.08
C TYR A 222 14.31 -5.39 -20.74
N PHE A 223 15.37 -4.62 -21.03
CA PHE A 223 15.22 -3.26 -21.59
C PHE A 223 14.48 -3.27 -22.93
N SER A 224 14.63 -4.31 -23.76
CA SER A 224 13.88 -4.45 -25.01
C SER A 224 12.36 -4.50 -24.82
N LEU A 225 11.89 -4.94 -23.65
CA LEU A 225 10.46 -5.00 -23.32
C LEU A 225 9.93 -3.69 -22.71
N PHE A 226 10.82 -2.75 -22.36
CA PHE A 226 10.42 -1.46 -21.77
C PHE A 226 9.38 -0.67 -22.60
N PRO A 227 9.47 -0.61 -23.95
CA PRO A 227 8.46 0.09 -24.75
C PRO A 227 7.09 -0.60 -24.71
N THR A 228 7.04 -1.91 -24.52
CA THR A 228 5.78 -2.68 -24.50
C THR A 228 5.05 -2.60 -23.16
N VAL A 229 5.71 -2.16 -22.08
CA VAL A 229 5.08 -1.98 -20.77
C VAL A 229 4.09 -0.82 -20.84
N VAL A 230 2.82 -1.11 -20.60
CA VAL A 230 1.72 -0.12 -20.66
C VAL A 230 1.15 0.22 -19.29
N SER A 231 1.12 -0.74 -18.36
CA SER A 231 0.56 -0.58 -17.03
C SER A 231 1.33 -1.46 -16.02
N ALA A 232 0.90 -1.47 -14.77
CA ALA A 232 1.39 -2.39 -13.77
C ALA A 232 0.32 -2.70 -12.72
N ASN A 233 0.45 -3.86 -12.08
CA ASN A 233 -0.18 -4.17 -10.82
C ASN A 233 0.89 -4.21 -9.75
N PHE A 234 0.54 -3.99 -8.48
CA PHE A 234 1.50 -4.08 -7.40
C PHE A 234 0.85 -4.51 -6.08
N SER A 235 1.62 -5.19 -5.25
CA SER A 235 1.20 -5.57 -3.90
C SER A 235 2.17 -5.00 -2.87
N LEU A 236 1.65 -4.72 -1.68
CA LEU A 236 2.37 -4.15 -0.55
C LEU A 236 2.41 -5.17 0.58
N SER A 237 3.52 -5.25 1.32
CA SER A 237 3.71 -6.26 2.37
C SER A 237 2.69 -6.17 3.52
N TYR A 238 2.11 -5.00 3.75
CA TYR A 238 1.12 -4.74 4.79
C TYR A 238 -0.34 -4.80 4.29
N CYS A 239 -0.56 -5.03 2.99
CA CYS A 239 -1.88 -5.12 2.40
C CYS A 239 -1.97 -6.42 1.58
N PRO A 240 -2.93 -7.33 1.88
CA PRO A 240 -3.04 -8.60 1.17
C PRO A 240 -3.57 -8.45 -0.26
N GLU A 241 -4.15 -7.28 -0.58
CA GLU A 241 -4.73 -7.01 -1.88
C GLU A 241 -3.66 -6.58 -2.89
N THR A 242 -3.89 -6.90 -4.15
CA THR A 242 -3.12 -6.37 -5.28
C THR A 242 -3.83 -5.13 -5.81
N PHE A 243 -3.07 -4.05 -5.94
CA PHE A 243 -3.53 -2.80 -6.52
C PHE A 243 -3.31 -2.84 -8.03
N GLU A 244 -4.36 -2.55 -8.78
CA GLU A 244 -4.30 -2.39 -10.23
C GLU A 244 -4.22 -0.90 -10.57
N LEU A 245 -3.17 -0.49 -11.28
CA LEU A 245 -3.01 0.92 -11.65
C LEU A 245 -4.17 1.43 -12.52
N SER A 246 -4.79 0.58 -13.31
CA SER A 246 -5.99 0.90 -14.10
C SER A 246 -7.16 1.35 -13.23
N ALA A 247 -7.33 0.75 -12.05
CA ALA A 247 -8.39 1.10 -11.10
C ALA A 247 -8.06 2.38 -10.29
N LEU A 248 -6.77 2.76 -10.23
CA LEU A 248 -6.28 3.92 -9.49
C LEU A 248 -6.02 5.15 -10.39
N ASP A 249 -6.62 5.22 -11.58
CA ASP A 249 -6.35 6.28 -12.58
C ASP A 249 -4.83 6.41 -12.87
N GLY A 250 -4.17 5.23 -12.94
CA GLY A 250 -2.74 5.12 -13.12
C GLY A 250 -2.32 5.31 -14.57
N ARG A 251 -1.19 5.98 -14.77
CA ARG A 251 -0.60 6.17 -16.08
C ARG A 251 0.92 6.05 -16.05
N LYS A 252 1.48 5.44 -17.07
CA LYS A 252 2.92 5.40 -17.26
C LYS A 252 3.44 6.82 -17.52
N LEU A 253 4.40 7.24 -16.72
CA LEU A 253 5.14 8.47 -17.02
C LEU A 253 6.13 8.20 -18.16
N THR A 254 6.28 9.18 -19.04
CA THR A 254 7.28 9.07 -20.11
C THR A 254 8.64 8.94 -19.44
N ALA A 255 9.25 7.76 -19.56
CA ALA A 255 10.55 7.53 -18.96
C ALA A 255 11.59 8.42 -19.64
N SER A 256 12.39 9.07 -18.85
CA SER A 256 13.69 9.54 -19.30
C SER A 256 14.51 8.31 -19.71
N ASN A 257 15.09 8.30 -20.89
CA ASN A 257 15.99 7.26 -21.38
C ASN A 257 17.30 7.15 -20.59
N ALA A 258 17.36 7.74 -19.39
CA ALA A 258 18.47 7.66 -18.48
C ALA A 258 18.32 6.40 -17.63
N ALA A 259 18.93 5.32 -18.05
CA ALA A 259 19.23 4.20 -17.18
C ALA A 259 20.09 4.73 -16.01
N SER A 260 19.75 4.38 -14.78
CA SER A 260 20.69 4.53 -13.69
C SER A 260 21.90 3.63 -13.99
N THR A 261 23.00 4.24 -14.33
CA THR A 261 24.22 3.52 -14.70
C THR A 261 24.87 2.82 -13.51
N THR A 262 24.44 3.13 -12.30
CA THR A 262 25.04 2.65 -11.06
C THR A 262 24.48 1.31 -10.60
N ASP A 263 23.18 1.04 -10.82
CA ASP A 263 22.49 -0.07 -10.16
C ASP A 263 22.04 -1.20 -11.12
N GLY A 264 22.26 -1.07 -12.44
CA GLY A 264 21.86 -2.08 -13.43
C GLY A 264 20.36 -2.20 -13.66
N TYR A 265 19.57 -1.19 -13.27
CA TYR A 265 18.11 -1.14 -13.45
C TYR A 265 17.69 0.06 -14.27
N VAL A 266 16.58 -0.09 -14.99
CA VAL A 266 15.88 0.97 -15.68
C VAL A 266 14.62 1.30 -14.90
N PRO A 267 14.45 2.53 -14.38
CA PRO A 267 13.25 2.89 -13.65
C PRO A 267 12.06 3.02 -14.61
N VAL A 268 10.98 2.31 -14.33
CA VAL A 268 9.68 2.49 -14.96
C VAL A 268 8.77 3.18 -13.96
N MET A 269 8.26 4.36 -14.31
CA MET A 269 7.49 5.18 -13.39
C MET A 269 6.02 5.25 -13.83
N PHE A 270 5.14 5.15 -12.85
CA PHE A 270 3.70 5.31 -13.03
C PHE A 270 3.17 6.29 -11.99
N ASP A 271 2.42 7.28 -12.45
CA ASP A 271 1.69 8.20 -11.59
C ASP A 271 0.27 7.66 -11.38
N PHE A 272 -0.25 7.71 -10.15
CA PHE A 272 -1.57 7.19 -9.83
C PHE A 272 -2.21 7.93 -8.66
N LYS A 273 -3.54 7.82 -8.55
CA LYS A 273 -4.31 8.40 -7.45
C LYS A 273 -4.31 7.45 -6.26
N ASN A 274 -3.96 7.96 -5.08
CA ASN A 274 -4.03 7.21 -3.84
C ASN A 274 -5.46 7.22 -3.29
N ASP A 275 -5.96 6.07 -2.92
CA ASP A 275 -7.24 5.90 -2.23
C ASP A 275 -7.14 6.00 -0.69
N GLY A 276 -5.97 6.36 -0.19
CA GLY A 276 -5.68 6.52 1.23
C GLY A 276 -5.12 5.27 1.92
N ARG A 277 -5.05 4.12 1.24
CA ARG A 277 -4.51 2.85 1.76
C ARG A 277 -3.01 2.68 1.50
N ILE A 278 -2.45 3.49 0.61
CA ILE A 278 -1.05 3.35 0.17
C ILE A 278 -0.21 4.42 0.84
N VAL A 279 0.83 3.97 1.55
CA VAL A 279 1.75 4.84 2.30
C VAL A 279 2.96 5.16 1.44
N PRO A 280 3.29 6.43 1.20
CA PRO A 280 4.54 6.83 0.53
C PRO A 280 5.77 6.28 1.25
N GLY A 281 6.79 5.84 0.52
CA GLY A 281 7.98 5.18 1.04
C GLY A 281 7.86 3.66 1.16
N SER A 282 6.72 3.07 0.80
CA SER A 282 6.52 1.63 0.84
C SER A 282 7.21 0.91 -0.31
N TYR A 283 7.82 -0.24 -0.01
CA TYR A 283 8.29 -1.17 -1.04
C TYR A 283 7.15 -2.02 -1.57
N ALA A 284 7.19 -2.32 -2.86
CA ALA A 284 6.16 -3.06 -3.56
C ALA A 284 6.74 -4.20 -4.40
N GLN A 285 6.03 -5.32 -4.44
CA GLN A 285 6.18 -6.29 -5.52
C GLN A 285 5.37 -5.79 -6.71
N VAL A 286 6.02 -5.56 -7.84
CA VAL A 286 5.39 -4.97 -9.03
C VAL A 286 5.33 -5.98 -10.15
N TYR A 287 4.19 -6.05 -10.80
CA TYR A 287 3.93 -6.84 -12.01
C TYR A 287 3.76 -5.88 -13.17
N LEU A 288 4.81 -5.65 -13.94
CA LEU A 288 4.76 -4.81 -15.13
C LEU A 288 3.98 -5.53 -16.23
N LEU A 289 2.95 -4.87 -16.76
CA LEU A 289 2.05 -5.40 -17.76
C LEU A 289 2.46 -4.90 -19.14
N GLY A 290 2.81 -5.85 -20.02
CA GLY A 290 3.23 -5.61 -21.39
C GLY A 290 2.12 -5.83 -22.42
N ALA A 291 2.49 -6.41 -23.55
CA ALA A 291 1.54 -6.69 -24.63
C ALA A 291 0.47 -7.68 -24.18
N GLU A 292 -0.77 -7.42 -24.60
CA GLU A 292 -1.90 -8.32 -24.31
C GLU A 292 -1.92 -9.50 -25.31
N ARG A 293 -2.16 -10.69 -24.75
CA ARG A 293 -2.45 -11.93 -25.47
C ARG A 293 -3.94 -12.23 -25.32
N SER A 294 -4.63 -12.46 -26.42
CA SER A 294 -6.04 -12.84 -26.44
C SER A 294 -6.21 -14.34 -26.21
N ASN A 295 -7.41 -14.75 -25.81
CA ASN A 295 -7.80 -16.16 -25.62
C ASN A 295 -6.96 -16.91 -24.57
N VAL A 296 -6.53 -16.25 -23.53
CA VAL A 296 -5.82 -16.85 -22.38
C VAL A 296 -6.86 -17.24 -21.32
N VAL A 297 -6.73 -18.46 -20.81
CA VAL A 297 -7.48 -18.93 -19.64
C VAL A 297 -6.79 -18.41 -18.39
N SER A 298 -7.47 -17.69 -17.53
CA SER A 298 -6.96 -17.21 -16.26
C SER A 298 -7.99 -17.35 -15.15
N VAL A 299 -7.50 -17.52 -13.92
CA VAL A 299 -8.31 -17.61 -12.71
C VAL A 299 -7.71 -16.71 -11.65
N PRO A 300 -8.48 -16.22 -10.66
CA PRO A 300 -7.93 -15.51 -9.51
C PRO A 300 -6.87 -16.36 -8.78
N LEU A 301 -5.87 -15.73 -8.17
CA LEU A 301 -4.84 -16.45 -7.40
C LEU A 301 -5.43 -17.30 -6.29
N SER A 302 -6.55 -16.86 -5.69
CA SER A 302 -7.30 -17.57 -4.65
C SER A 302 -7.93 -18.91 -5.11
N ALA A 303 -8.08 -19.12 -6.42
CA ALA A 303 -8.60 -20.36 -6.99
C ALA A 303 -7.56 -21.48 -7.04
N VAL A 304 -6.26 -21.13 -6.97
CA VAL A 304 -5.16 -22.08 -7.12
C VAL A 304 -4.67 -22.55 -5.76
N THR A 305 -4.53 -23.86 -5.59
CA THR A 305 -3.95 -24.47 -4.41
C THR A 305 -2.70 -25.26 -4.79
N GLU A 306 -1.74 -25.30 -3.90
CA GLU A 306 -0.50 -26.11 -4.07
C GLU A 306 -0.52 -27.31 -3.14
N GLU A 307 -0.06 -28.45 -3.63
CA GLU A 307 0.15 -29.65 -2.84
C GLU A 307 1.28 -30.47 -3.42
N GLN A 308 2.29 -30.75 -2.59
CA GLN A 308 3.49 -31.53 -2.96
C GLN A 308 4.20 -31.04 -4.23
N GLY A 309 4.21 -29.72 -4.45
CA GLY A 309 4.84 -29.11 -5.63
C GLY A 309 3.99 -29.14 -6.90
N TYR A 310 2.74 -29.59 -6.81
CA TYR A 310 1.78 -29.55 -7.90
C TYR A 310 0.66 -28.54 -7.60
N TYR A 311 0.11 -27.98 -8.65
CA TYR A 311 -0.95 -26.99 -8.55
C TYR A 311 -2.30 -27.57 -8.96
N PHE A 312 -3.33 -27.23 -8.21
CA PHE A 312 -4.68 -27.74 -8.39
C PHE A 312 -5.71 -26.62 -8.34
N VAL A 313 -6.81 -26.84 -9.06
CA VAL A 313 -8.06 -26.06 -8.94
C VAL A 313 -9.19 -27.03 -8.62
N TYR A 314 -10.29 -26.50 -8.09
CA TYR A 314 -11.49 -27.31 -7.81
C TYR A 314 -12.58 -26.90 -8.79
N VAL A 315 -12.92 -27.83 -9.69
CA VAL A 315 -13.94 -27.66 -10.71
C VAL A 315 -15.27 -28.19 -10.17
N LYS A 316 -16.30 -27.39 -10.22
CA LYS A 316 -17.64 -27.81 -9.82
C LYS A 316 -18.24 -28.74 -10.89
N ALA A 317 -18.35 -30.03 -10.59
CA ALA A 317 -18.91 -31.03 -11.51
C ALA A 317 -20.44 -31.04 -11.42
N HIS A 318 -21.02 -31.02 -10.20
CA HIS A 318 -22.45 -30.98 -9.89
C HIS A 318 -22.69 -30.06 -8.67
N GLU A 319 -23.93 -29.96 -8.19
CA GLU A 319 -24.30 -28.97 -7.14
C GLU A 319 -23.45 -29.02 -5.87
N GLU A 320 -23.10 -30.23 -5.41
CA GLU A 320 -22.34 -30.46 -4.16
C GLU A 320 -20.98 -31.12 -4.41
N HIS A 321 -20.60 -31.35 -5.67
CA HIS A 321 -19.44 -32.12 -6.05
C HIS A 321 -18.37 -31.25 -6.72
N PHE A 322 -17.15 -31.30 -6.17
CA PHE A 322 -15.98 -30.61 -6.69
C PHE A 322 -14.90 -31.63 -7.08
N GLU A 323 -14.43 -31.54 -8.31
CA GLU A 323 -13.30 -32.34 -8.82
C GLU A 323 -11.99 -31.59 -8.56
N LYS A 324 -11.06 -32.22 -7.82
CA LYS A 324 -9.68 -31.74 -7.70
C LYS A 324 -8.92 -32.00 -8.98
N ARG A 325 -8.60 -30.95 -9.71
CA ARG A 325 -7.96 -31.07 -11.03
C ARG A 325 -6.57 -30.42 -11.03
N ARG A 326 -5.57 -31.19 -11.47
CA ARG A 326 -4.22 -30.68 -11.65
C ARG A 326 -4.16 -29.72 -12.83
N VAL A 327 -3.46 -28.59 -12.64
CA VAL A 327 -3.26 -27.56 -13.66
C VAL A 327 -1.78 -27.23 -13.83
N GLU A 328 -1.43 -26.76 -15.04
CA GLU A 328 -0.14 -26.18 -15.33
C GLU A 328 -0.28 -24.64 -15.35
N LEU A 329 0.53 -23.97 -14.52
CA LEU A 329 0.47 -22.53 -14.38
C LEU A 329 1.30 -21.84 -15.46
N GLY A 330 0.83 -20.64 -15.83
CA GLY A 330 1.57 -19.68 -16.64
C GLY A 330 2.10 -18.51 -15.83
N GLN A 331 1.93 -17.31 -16.37
CA GLN A 331 2.31 -16.08 -15.71
C GLN A 331 1.23 -15.62 -14.71
N GLN A 332 1.64 -14.90 -13.67
CA GLN A 332 0.73 -14.23 -12.75
C GLN A 332 0.91 -12.72 -12.84
N ASN A 333 -0.19 -11.97 -12.73
CA ASN A 333 -0.18 -10.51 -12.74
C ASN A 333 -0.45 -9.88 -11.36
N GLY A 334 -0.38 -10.70 -10.31
CA GLY A 334 -0.68 -10.31 -8.94
C GLY A 334 -2.16 -10.48 -8.55
N ALA A 335 -3.10 -10.38 -9.48
CA ALA A 335 -4.53 -10.60 -9.24
C ALA A 335 -5.00 -11.97 -9.77
N ALA A 336 -4.51 -12.35 -10.95
CA ALA A 336 -4.89 -13.57 -11.66
C ALA A 336 -3.66 -14.39 -12.06
N MET A 337 -3.90 -15.70 -12.25
CA MET A 337 -2.95 -16.71 -12.72
C MET A 337 -3.41 -17.23 -14.07
N GLU A 338 -2.54 -17.22 -15.06
CA GLU A 338 -2.72 -17.90 -16.34
C GLU A 338 -2.68 -19.42 -16.14
N ILE A 339 -3.61 -20.13 -16.75
CA ILE A 339 -3.65 -21.61 -16.79
C ILE A 339 -3.30 -22.07 -18.18
N LYS A 340 -2.16 -22.74 -18.33
CA LYS A 340 -1.69 -23.27 -19.62
C LYS A 340 -2.39 -24.57 -20.03
N SER A 341 -2.68 -25.42 -19.04
CA SER A 341 -3.38 -26.70 -19.27
C SER A 341 -4.12 -27.16 -18.01
N GLY A 342 -5.09 -28.07 -18.19
CA GLY A 342 -5.88 -28.66 -17.11
C GLY A 342 -7.24 -28.01 -16.87
N LEU A 343 -7.55 -26.86 -17.49
CA LEU A 343 -8.83 -26.17 -17.34
C LEU A 343 -9.32 -25.70 -18.71
N LYS A 344 -10.62 -25.81 -18.95
CA LYS A 344 -11.26 -25.44 -20.22
C LYS A 344 -12.23 -24.26 -20.03
N PRO A 345 -12.38 -23.39 -21.03
CA PRO A 345 -13.44 -22.38 -21.01
C PRO A 345 -14.81 -23.03 -20.88
N GLY A 346 -15.70 -22.44 -20.09
CA GLY A 346 -17.03 -22.92 -19.80
C GLY A 346 -17.14 -23.79 -18.55
N GLU A 347 -16.03 -24.27 -17.99
CA GLU A 347 -16.03 -24.99 -16.71
C GLU A 347 -16.24 -24.02 -15.53
N SER A 348 -16.92 -24.47 -14.49
CA SER A 348 -17.13 -23.71 -13.27
C SER A 348 -16.05 -24.08 -12.24
N VAL A 349 -15.29 -23.09 -11.76
CA VAL A 349 -14.17 -23.28 -10.84
C VAL A 349 -14.39 -22.50 -9.56
N VAL A 350 -13.92 -23.03 -8.44
CA VAL A 350 -13.92 -22.32 -7.14
C VAL A 350 -12.91 -21.18 -7.23
N VAL A 351 -13.39 -19.94 -7.15
CA VAL A 351 -12.57 -18.73 -7.21
C VAL A 351 -12.26 -18.15 -5.83
N GLU A 352 -13.10 -18.37 -4.84
CA GLU A 352 -12.85 -18.04 -3.43
C GLU A 352 -13.11 -19.26 -2.56
N GLY A 353 -12.27 -19.49 -1.54
CA GLY A 353 -12.40 -20.61 -0.62
C GLY A 353 -11.81 -21.93 -1.12
N ALA A 354 -11.00 -21.96 -2.18
CA ALA A 354 -10.38 -23.20 -2.70
C ALA A 354 -9.53 -23.94 -1.64
N VAL A 355 -8.90 -23.23 -0.72
CA VAL A 355 -8.16 -23.83 0.41
C VAL A 355 -9.11 -24.56 1.36
N LEU A 356 -10.32 -24.08 1.57
CA LEU A 356 -11.33 -24.73 2.42
C LEU A 356 -11.83 -26.02 1.77
N VAL A 357 -12.07 -26.01 0.44
CA VAL A 357 -12.37 -27.22 -0.33
C VAL A 357 -11.26 -28.23 -0.24
N LYS A 358 -9.99 -27.79 -0.33
CA LYS A 358 -8.81 -28.65 -0.11
C LYS A 358 -8.77 -29.29 1.27
N LEU A 359 -9.09 -28.54 2.32
CA LEU A 359 -9.14 -29.07 3.69
C LEU A 359 -10.26 -30.11 3.83
N ALA A 360 -11.44 -29.85 3.29
CA ALA A 360 -12.54 -30.81 3.28
C ALA A 360 -12.17 -32.13 2.57
N ALA A 361 -11.43 -32.03 1.44
CA ALA A 361 -10.91 -33.20 0.73
C ALA A 361 -10.00 -34.08 1.59
N ASN A 362 -9.16 -33.47 2.43
CA ASN A 362 -8.17 -34.17 3.24
C ASN A 362 -8.73 -34.72 4.56
N THR A 363 -9.84 -34.17 5.05
CA THR A 363 -10.43 -34.59 6.36
C THR A 363 -11.56 -35.60 6.24
N GLY A 364 -12.03 -35.87 5.01
CA GLY A 364 -13.06 -36.89 4.74
C GLY A 364 -14.45 -36.57 5.29
N ALA A 365 -14.65 -35.52 6.00
CA ALA A 365 -15.89 -34.79 6.34
C ALA A 365 -15.58 -33.69 7.36
N ILE A 366 -16.15 -32.51 7.19
CA ILE A 366 -16.25 -31.57 8.31
C ILE A 366 -17.23 -32.19 9.31
N PRO A 367 -16.88 -32.41 10.60
CA PRO A 367 -17.80 -32.97 11.56
C PRO A 367 -19.06 -32.10 11.64
N GLU A 368 -20.23 -32.71 11.47
CA GLU A 368 -21.49 -32.05 11.78
C GLU A 368 -21.44 -31.57 13.24
N GLY A 369 -21.57 -30.26 13.43
CA GLY A 369 -21.67 -29.68 14.77
C GLY A 369 -22.93 -30.23 15.46
N HIS A 370 -22.79 -31.16 16.36
CA HIS A 370 -23.86 -31.62 17.23
C HIS A 370 -24.33 -30.46 18.11
N HIS A 371 -25.40 -29.80 17.72
CA HIS A 371 -26.18 -28.95 18.59
C HIS A 371 -26.91 -29.87 19.60
N HIS A 372 -26.33 -30.05 20.78
CA HIS A 372 -27.08 -30.55 21.93
C HIS A 372 -27.94 -29.41 22.46
N HIS A 373 -29.26 -29.65 22.43
CA HIS A 373 -30.29 -28.89 23.17
C HIS A 373 -30.17 -29.12 24.66
#